data_2cb4e7d35c19a88c3db7a3922fa37f3b
#
_entry.id   2cb4e7d35c19a88c3db7a3922fa37f3b
#
_cell.length_a   1.000
_cell.length_b   1.000
_cell.length_c   1.000
_cell.angle_alpha   90.00
_cell.angle_beta   90.00
_cell.angle_gamma   90.00
#
_symmetry.space_group_name_H-M   'P 1'
#
loop_
_entity.id
_entity.type
_entity.pdbx_description
1 polymer ?
#
loop_
_entity_poly.entity_id
_entity_poly.type
_entity_poly.pdbx_seq_one_letter_code
_entity_poly.pdbx_strand_id
1 'polypeptide(L)'
;NKKARELGMKHTTFQNACGLDAKGHVTSAYDIALMTRELAQRYPEVFKYTKIWMDTIIHKTKKGEKEFGLSNTNKLIRHYNGCTGKAGFCLSATATRNKIHMIAVVMGCESSKARIKDARTLLDYGFSNCQRIHSETTRKEIGRIPVQKGQRSEVSCQEKVTADLIDIKTQKGKIVKKIKIDSVKAPVKKGQKIGEIQYSKGNIMIHKEKILAQETINKADFLTQIKKISTQYFLILSHFL
;
A
#
# COMPACT_ATOMS: atom_id res chain seq x y z
N ASN A 1 7.38 -19.92 -0.67
CA ASN A 1 8.55 -19.03 -0.72
C ASN A 1 8.55 -18.05 -1.91
N LYS A 2 7.98 -18.38 -3.09
CA LYS A 2 7.91 -17.45 -4.23
C LYS A 2 7.18 -16.16 -3.83
N LYS A 3 5.97 -16.29 -3.25
CA LYS A 3 5.17 -15.14 -2.80
C LYS A 3 5.88 -14.32 -1.70
N ALA A 4 6.58 -14.97 -0.78
CA ALA A 4 7.36 -14.27 0.25
C ALA A 4 8.42 -13.36 -0.38
N ARG A 5 9.16 -13.85 -1.38
CA ARG A 5 10.13 -13.03 -2.12
C ARG A 5 9.48 -11.86 -2.86
N GLU A 6 8.34 -12.09 -3.53
CA GLU A 6 7.58 -11.03 -4.22
C GLU A 6 7.13 -9.91 -3.27
N LEU A 7 6.81 -10.26 -2.02
CA LEU A 7 6.43 -9.31 -0.97
C LEU A 7 7.62 -8.61 -0.32
N GLY A 8 8.85 -9.02 -0.64
CA GLY A 8 10.07 -8.47 -0.04
C GLY A 8 10.35 -9.00 1.37
N MET A 9 9.84 -10.18 1.74
CA MET A 9 10.07 -10.86 3.01
C MET A 9 11.48 -11.49 3.02
N LYS A 10 12.47 -10.70 3.43
CA LYS A 10 13.90 -11.06 3.31
C LYS A 10 14.38 -12.05 4.37
N HIS A 11 13.68 -12.13 5.48
CA HIS A 11 14.05 -12.98 6.64
C HIS A 11 13.08 -14.14 6.84
N THR A 12 12.39 -14.57 5.75
CA THR A 12 11.38 -15.61 5.82
C THR A 12 11.69 -16.77 4.88
N THR A 13 11.66 -17.96 5.43
CA THR A 13 11.71 -19.21 4.69
C THR A 13 10.66 -20.16 5.26
N PHE A 14 9.70 -20.57 4.44
CA PHE A 14 8.68 -21.56 4.79
C PHE A 14 9.14 -22.95 4.34
N GLN A 15 9.05 -23.94 5.23
CA GLN A 15 9.35 -25.34 4.94
C GLN A 15 8.10 -26.16 4.69
N ASN A 16 6.95 -25.70 5.21
CA ASN A 16 5.64 -26.32 4.99
C ASN A 16 4.54 -25.24 4.97
N ALA A 17 3.34 -25.61 4.54
CA ALA A 17 2.19 -24.71 4.44
C ALA A 17 1.39 -24.61 5.76
N CYS A 18 1.53 -25.57 6.65
CA CYS A 18 0.74 -25.68 7.88
C CYS A 18 1.38 -25.02 9.11
N GLY A 19 2.61 -24.52 8.99
CA GLY A 19 3.30 -23.84 10.09
C GLY A 19 3.84 -24.79 11.16
N LEU A 20 4.01 -26.07 10.85
CA LEU A 20 4.66 -27.01 11.77
C LEU A 20 6.15 -26.72 11.86
N ASP A 21 6.71 -26.96 13.05
CA ASP A 21 8.12 -26.75 13.31
C ASP A 21 8.98 -27.60 12.37
N ALA A 22 9.91 -26.97 11.67
CA ALA A 22 10.86 -27.62 10.77
C ALA A 22 12.18 -26.82 10.75
N LYS A 23 13.29 -27.53 10.56
CA LYS A 23 14.62 -26.89 10.47
C LYS A 23 14.62 -25.86 9.31
N GLY A 24 14.96 -24.62 9.62
CA GLY A 24 15.00 -23.54 8.64
C GLY A 24 13.62 -22.90 8.34
N HIS A 25 12.57 -23.25 9.07
CA HIS A 25 11.28 -22.55 9.03
C HIS A 25 11.36 -21.30 9.91
N VAL A 26 11.69 -20.16 9.29
CA VAL A 26 11.99 -18.91 10.01
C VAL A 26 11.24 -17.73 9.39
N THR A 27 10.99 -16.72 10.21
CA THR A 27 10.40 -15.45 9.78
C THR A 27 10.82 -14.31 10.72
N SER A 28 10.43 -13.07 10.40
CA SER A 28 10.58 -11.90 11.26
C SER A 28 9.25 -11.18 11.47
N ALA A 29 9.14 -10.40 12.54
CA ALA A 29 7.94 -9.59 12.79
C ALA A 29 7.63 -8.63 11.63
N TYR A 30 8.66 -8.05 11.01
CA TYR A 30 8.52 -7.19 9.85
C TYR A 30 7.94 -7.94 8.65
N ASP A 31 8.44 -9.13 8.36
CA ASP A 31 7.97 -9.94 7.23
C ASP A 31 6.51 -10.40 7.44
N ILE A 32 6.15 -10.77 8.66
CA ILE A 32 4.76 -11.08 9.01
C ILE A 32 3.87 -9.85 8.83
N ALA A 33 4.34 -8.64 9.18
CA ALA A 33 3.58 -7.42 8.94
C ALA A 33 3.38 -7.15 7.43
N LEU A 34 4.38 -7.42 6.57
CA LEU A 34 4.25 -7.33 5.11
C LEU A 34 3.19 -8.30 4.59
N MET A 35 3.21 -9.55 5.03
CA MET A 35 2.24 -10.58 4.66
C MET A 35 0.83 -10.20 5.13
N THR A 36 0.70 -9.75 6.38
CA THR A 36 -0.59 -9.32 6.94
C THR A 36 -1.16 -8.12 6.17
N ARG A 37 -0.31 -7.17 5.78
CA ARG A 37 -0.72 -6.02 4.96
C ARG A 37 -1.25 -6.45 3.60
N GLU A 38 -0.54 -7.33 2.90
CA GLU A 38 -0.97 -7.85 1.61
C GLU A 38 -2.31 -8.58 1.71
N LEU A 39 -2.46 -9.42 2.73
CA LEU A 39 -3.70 -10.14 3.00
C LEU A 39 -4.87 -9.17 3.26
N ALA A 40 -4.66 -8.17 4.13
CA ALA A 40 -5.68 -7.19 4.46
C ALA A 40 -6.10 -6.32 3.26
N GLN A 41 -5.17 -5.99 2.38
CA GLN A 41 -5.44 -5.13 1.22
C GLN A 41 -6.07 -5.86 0.05
N ARG A 42 -5.63 -7.10 -0.23
CA ARG A 42 -6.13 -7.87 -1.38
C ARG A 42 -7.33 -8.74 -1.07
N TYR A 43 -7.44 -9.20 0.16
CA TYR A 43 -8.45 -10.17 0.59
C TYR A 43 -9.15 -9.69 1.87
N PRO A 44 -9.81 -8.52 1.85
CA PRO A 44 -10.44 -7.94 3.05
C PRO A 44 -11.54 -8.84 3.64
N GLU A 45 -12.07 -9.78 2.86
CA GLU A 45 -13.02 -10.80 3.31
C GLU A 45 -12.45 -11.69 4.43
N VAL A 46 -11.13 -11.80 4.57
CA VAL A 46 -10.49 -12.56 5.67
C VAL A 46 -10.95 -12.06 7.04
N PHE A 47 -11.28 -10.78 7.15
CA PHE A 47 -11.76 -10.20 8.40
C PHE A 47 -13.13 -10.71 8.83
N LYS A 48 -13.93 -11.27 7.93
CA LYS A 48 -15.19 -11.93 8.28
C LYS A 48 -14.91 -13.15 9.17
N TYR A 49 -13.88 -13.92 8.84
CA TYR A 49 -13.48 -15.13 9.55
C TYR A 49 -12.65 -14.84 10.81
N THR A 50 -11.70 -13.93 10.72
CA THR A 50 -10.83 -13.63 11.87
C THR A 50 -11.55 -12.94 13.02
N LYS A 51 -12.76 -12.40 12.81
CA LYS A 51 -13.62 -11.80 13.82
C LYS A 51 -14.49 -12.80 14.57
N ILE A 52 -14.60 -14.03 14.09
CA ILE A 52 -15.42 -15.05 14.75
C ILE A 52 -14.78 -15.36 16.11
N TRP A 53 -15.55 -15.14 17.17
CA TRP A 53 -15.10 -15.45 18.54
C TRP A 53 -15.28 -16.91 18.88
N MET A 54 -16.44 -17.47 18.58
CA MET A 54 -16.79 -18.87 18.80
C MET A 54 -17.52 -19.41 17.59
N ASP A 55 -17.22 -20.65 17.25
CA ASP A 55 -17.88 -21.38 16.18
C ASP A 55 -17.90 -22.87 16.54
N THR A 56 -18.69 -23.64 15.83
CA THR A 56 -18.82 -25.07 16.06
C THR A 56 -18.61 -25.83 14.76
N ILE A 57 -17.80 -26.88 14.79
CA ILE A 57 -17.64 -27.78 13.67
C ILE A 57 -18.17 -29.17 14.00
N ILE A 58 -18.84 -29.78 13.04
CA ILE A 58 -19.30 -31.17 13.13
C ILE A 58 -18.25 -32.05 12.46
N HIS A 59 -17.58 -32.85 13.26
CA HIS A 59 -16.62 -33.83 12.78
C HIS A 59 -17.29 -35.18 12.55
N LYS A 60 -17.40 -35.59 11.29
CA LYS A 60 -17.97 -36.88 10.89
C LYS A 60 -16.89 -37.96 10.91
N THR A 61 -17.08 -38.97 11.71
CA THR A 61 -16.20 -40.13 11.77
C THR A 61 -16.98 -41.40 11.46
N LYS A 62 -16.28 -42.53 11.25
CA LYS A 62 -16.91 -43.84 11.08
C LYS A 62 -17.74 -44.27 12.33
N LYS A 63 -17.51 -43.66 13.49
CA LYS A 63 -18.22 -43.92 14.75
C LYS A 63 -19.38 -42.94 15.03
N GLY A 64 -19.71 -42.06 14.08
CA GLY A 64 -20.77 -41.05 14.21
C GLY A 64 -20.27 -39.62 14.09
N GLU A 65 -21.18 -38.67 14.27
CA GLU A 65 -20.90 -37.24 14.24
C GLU A 65 -20.60 -36.75 15.66
N LYS A 66 -19.59 -35.89 15.78
CA LYS A 66 -19.22 -35.24 17.03
C LYS A 66 -19.07 -33.75 16.80
N GLU A 67 -19.71 -32.99 17.64
CA GLU A 67 -19.63 -31.55 17.68
C GLU A 67 -18.40 -31.04 18.45
N PHE A 68 -17.64 -30.15 17.88
CA PHE A 68 -16.49 -29.50 18.52
C PHE A 68 -16.69 -27.98 18.52
N GLY A 69 -16.77 -27.40 19.70
CA GLY A 69 -16.73 -25.97 19.90
C GLY A 69 -15.31 -25.42 19.67
N LEU A 70 -15.22 -24.44 18.77
CA LEU A 70 -13.99 -23.70 18.51
C LEU A 70 -14.08 -22.33 19.16
N SER A 71 -13.00 -21.90 19.83
CA SER A 71 -12.91 -20.55 20.35
C SER A 71 -11.66 -19.85 19.86
N ASN A 72 -11.78 -18.59 19.50
CA ASN A 72 -10.64 -17.80 19.06
C ASN A 72 -9.74 -17.47 20.25
N THR A 73 -8.47 -17.86 20.18
CA THR A 73 -7.49 -17.60 21.23
C THR A 73 -7.04 -16.15 21.32
N ASN A 74 -7.37 -15.35 20.31
CA ASN A 74 -7.04 -13.94 20.28
C ASN A 74 -8.11 -13.10 20.99
N LYS A 75 -7.91 -12.83 22.26
CA LYS A 75 -8.83 -12.02 23.07
C LYS A 75 -8.97 -10.56 22.62
N LEU A 76 -8.06 -10.06 21.76
CA LEU A 76 -8.16 -8.74 21.17
C LEU A 76 -9.30 -8.62 20.15
N ILE A 77 -9.88 -9.73 19.69
CA ILE A 77 -10.96 -9.75 18.72
C ILE A 77 -12.20 -8.97 19.19
N ARG A 78 -12.39 -8.86 20.49
CA ARG A 78 -13.44 -8.04 21.10
C ARG A 78 -13.17 -6.54 20.95
N HIS A 79 -11.91 -6.16 20.68
CA HIS A 79 -11.44 -4.79 20.58
C HIS A 79 -10.69 -4.51 19.27
N TYR A 80 -10.05 -5.53 18.70
CA TYR A 80 -9.21 -5.47 17.51
C TYR A 80 -9.33 -6.78 16.72
N ASN A 81 -9.14 -6.73 15.41
CA ASN A 81 -9.08 -7.93 14.56
C ASN A 81 -7.67 -8.53 14.62
N GLY A 82 -7.54 -9.84 14.78
CA GLY A 82 -6.21 -10.45 14.88
C GLY A 82 -6.12 -11.90 14.44
N CYS A 83 -4.88 -12.38 14.22
CA CYS A 83 -4.52 -13.72 13.79
C CYS A 83 -3.32 -14.23 14.62
N THR A 84 -3.22 -15.55 14.90
CA THR A 84 -2.20 -16.14 15.79
C THR A 84 -1.34 -17.17 15.08
N GLY A 85 -0.05 -17.28 15.46
CA GLY A 85 0.91 -18.30 14.99
C GLY A 85 1.86 -18.78 16.10
N LYS A 86 2.53 -19.93 15.90
CA LYS A 86 3.24 -20.73 16.91
C LYS A 86 4.77 -20.56 16.84
N ALA A 87 5.33 -19.51 17.39
CA ALA A 87 6.78 -19.42 17.68
C ALA A 87 6.92 -18.76 19.05
N GLY A 88 6.63 -19.53 20.11
CA GLY A 88 6.27 -18.97 21.42
C GLY A 88 4.90 -18.29 21.33
N PHE A 89 4.64 -17.32 22.19
CA PHE A 89 3.38 -16.57 22.14
C PHE A 89 3.49 -15.41 21.14
N CYS A 90 3.14 -15.66 19.86
CA CYS A 90 3.15 -14.66 18.80
C CYS A 90 1.74 -14.17 18.48
N LEU A 91 1.64 -12.94 17.94
CA LEU A 91 0.39 -12.37 17.48
C LEU A 91 0.66 -11.35 16.35
N SER A 92 -0.09 -11.47 15.27
CA SER A 92 -0.28 -10.38 14.30
C SER A 92 -1.69 -9.83 14.48
N ALA A 93 -1.80 -8.58 14.89
CA ALA A 93 -3.06 -7.91 15.15
C ALA A 93 -3.23 -6.73 14.19
N THR A 94 -4.44 -6.54 13.66
CA THR A 94 -4.80 -5.40 12.84
C THR A 94 -5.93 -4.61 13.49
N ALA A 95 -5.87 -3.31 13.40
CA ALA A 95 -6.94 -2.43 13.89
C ALA A 95 -7.11 -1.22 12.98
N THR A 96 -8.33 -0.67 12.99
CA THR A 96 -8.65 0.54 12.25
C THR A 96 -9.25 1.57 13.19
N ARG A 97 -8.69 2.77 13.23
CA ARG A 97 -9.20 3.91 13.99
C ARG A 97 -9.05 5.17 13.12
N ASN A 98 -10.10 5.97 13.00
CA ASN A 98 -10.10 7.19 12.17
C ASN A 98 -9.62 6.98 10.74
N LYS A 99 -10.02 5.87 10.12
CA LYS A 99 -9.59 5.42 8.77
C LYS A 99 -8.08 5.16 8.63
N ILE A 100 -7.34 5.06 9.72
CA ILE A 100 -5.95 4.61 9.75
C ILE A 100 -5.95 3.13 10.11
N HIS A 101 -5.34 2.31 9.23
CA HIS A 101 -5.15 0.90 9.45
C HIS A 101 -3.77 0.66 10.05
N MET A 102 -3.71 0.00 11.20
CA MET A 102 -2.47 -0.37 11.87
C MET A 102 -2.32 -1.88 11.93
N ILE A 103 -1.08 -2.32 11.84
CA ILE A 103 -0.68 -3.72 12.02
C ILE A 103 0.37 -3.75 13.12
N ALA A 104 0.14 -4.56 14.16
CA ALA A 104 1.12 -4.82 15.20
C ALA A 104 1.47 -6.31 15.18
N VAL A 105 2.76 -6.60 15.15
CA VAL A 105 3.27 -7.97 15.20
C VAL A 105 4.18 -8.10 16.41
N VAL A 106 3.85 -9.03 17.30
CA VAL A 106 4.65 -9.39 18.47
C VAL A 106 5.03 -10.85 18.37
N MET A 107 6.27 -11.18 18.74
CA MET A 107 6.81 -12.53 18.64
C MET A 107 7.62 -12.87 19.90
N GLY A 108 7.61 -14.16 20.28
CA GLY A 108 8.41 -14.63 21.41
C GLY A 108 7.97 -14.08 22.77
N CYS A 109 6.71 -13.68 22.95
CA CYS A 109 6.21 -13.23 24.26
C CYS A 109 6.19 -14.39 25.26
N GLU A 110 6.38 -14.06 26.54
CA GLU A 110 6.44 -15.04 27.63
C GLU A 110 5.11 -15.76 27.88
N SER A 111 3.99 -15.13 27.56
CA SER A 111 2.66 -15.67 27.80
C SER A 111 1.62 -15.16 26.81
N SER A 112 0.49 -15.85 26.73
CA SER A 112 -0.67 -15.40 25.97
C SER A 112 -1.21 -14.05 26.46
N LYS A 113 -1.10 -13.74 27.75
CA LYS A 113 -1.49 -12.45 28.33
C LYS A 113 -0.52 -11.34 27.92
N ALA A 114 0.79 -11.62 27.95
CA ALA A 114 1.84 -10.67 27.52
C ALA A 114 1.67 -10.29 26.06
N ARG A 115 1.55 -11.25 25.13
CA ARG A 115 1.37 -10.94 23.69
C ARG A 115 0.17 -10.03 23.39
N ILE A 116 -0.93 -10.22 24.15
CA ILE A 116 -2.13 -9.40 23.99
C ILE A 116 -1.89 -7.97 24.49
N LYS A 117 -1.23 -7.84 25.67
CA LYS A 117 -0.85 -6.55 26.25
C LYS A 117 0.09 -5.80 25.30
N ASP A 118 1.14 -6.47 24.80
CA ASP A 118 2.15 -5.85 23.96
C ASP A 118 1.58 -5.43 22.61
N ALA A 119 0.77 -6.27 21.96
CA ALA A 119 0.11 -5.92 20.71
C ALA A 119 -0.84 -4.73 20.87
N ARG A 120 -1.59 -4.65 21.99
CA ARG A 120 -2.43 -3.48 22.31
C ARG A 120 -1.59 -2.22 22.49
N THR A 121 -0.53 -2.30 23.28
CA THR A 121 0.39 -1.17 23.52
C THR A 121 0.97 -0.64 22.21
N LEU A 122 1.40 -1.53 21.29
CA LEU A 122 1.91 -1.14 19.98
C LEU A 122 0.84 -0.48 19.12
N LEU A 123 -0.38 -1.00 19.10
CA LEU A 123 -1.49 -0.41 18.35
C LEU A 123 -1.86 0.97 18.89
N ASP A 124 -1.96 1.12 20.21
CA ASP A 124 -2.27 2.40 20.86
C ASP A 124 -1.15 3.41 20.64
N TYR A 125 0.11 3.00 20.72
CA TYR A 125 1.26 3.82 20.37
C TYR A 125 1.18 4.30 18.91
N GLY A 126 0.90 3.38 17.96
CA GLY A 126 0.75 3.72 16.56
C GLY A 126 -0.36 4.75 16.32
N PHE A 127 -1.55 4.54 16.89
CA PHE A 127 -2.67 5.48 16.75
C PHE A 127 -2.43 6.83 17.40
N SER A 128 -1.72 6.87 18.54
CA SER A 128 -1.37 8.13 19.23
C SER A 128 -0.37 8.96 18.44
N ASN A 129 0.54 8.28 17.71
CA ASN A 129 1.63 8.92 16.98
C ASN A 129 1.36 9.11 15.50
N CYS A 130 0.20 8.72 15.00
CA CYS A 130 -0.19 8.91 13.61
C CYS A 130 -1.45 9.76 13.51
N GLN A 131 -1.52 10.58 12.45
CA GLN A 131 -2.72 11.32 12.09
C GLN A 131 -2.93 11.28 10.60
N ARG A 132 -4.19 11.30 10.16
CA ARG A 132 -4.55 11.38 8.76
C ARG A 132 -4.56 12.84 8.32
N ILE A 133 -3.89 13.12 7.23
CA ILE A 133 -3.89 14.42 6.58
C ILE A 133 -4.44 14.23 5.18
N HIS A 134 -5.31 15.13 4.77
CA HIS A 134 -5.83 15.18 3.41
C HIS A 134 -5.03 16.19 2.61
N SER A 135 -4.48 15.79 1.48
CA SER A 135 -3.72 16.65 0.60
C SER A 135 -4.27 16.59 -0.81
N GLU A 136 -4.38 17.74 -1.44
CA GLU A 136 -4.86 17.89 -2.80
C GLU A 136 -3.80 18.54 -3.67
N THR A 137 -3.79 18.17 -4.95
CA THR A 137 -2.95 18.77 -5.97
C THR A 137 -3.83 19.08 -7.19
N THR A 138 -3.88 20.32 -7.58
CA THR A 138 -4.69 20.77 -8.71
C THR A 138 -3.94 20.65 -10.03
N ARG A 139 -4.68 20.66 -11.15
CA ARG A 139 -4.10 20.72 -12.49
C ARG A 139 -3.18 21.94 -12.66
N LYS A 140 -3.52 23.08 -12.05
CA LYS A 140 -2.69 24.30 -12.08
C LYS A 140 -1.31 24.05 -11.50
N GLU A 141 -1.20 23.26 -10.43
CA GLU A 141 0.09 22.91 -9.81
C GLU A 141 0.87 21.88 -10.62
N ILE A 142 0.18 20.94 -11.28
CA ILE A 142 0.80 19.92 -12.14
C ILE A 142 1.25 20.54 -13.47
N GLY A 143 0.49 21.49 -13.98
CA GLY A 143 0.72 22.10 -15.28
C GLY A 143 0.28 21.22 -16.46
N ARG A 144 0.69 21.61 -17.68
CA ARG A 144 0.55 20.82 -18.91
C ARG A 144 1.80 19.99 -19.13
N ILE A 145 1.61 18.74 -19.51
CA ILE A 145 2.70 17.79 -19.66
C ILE A 145 3.04 17.65 -21.15
N PRO A 146 4.26 18.05 -21.57
CA PRO A 146 4.66 17.98 -22.96
C PRO A 146 4.75 16.54 -23.45
N VAL A 147 4.28 16.30 -24.68
CA VAL A 147 4.29 14.99 -25.36
C VAL A 147 5.13 15.08 -26.62
N GLN A 148 6.19 14.29 -26.64
CA GLN A 148 7.06 14.19 -27.82
C GLN A 148 6.40 13.36 -28.92
N LYS A 149 6.54 13.76 -30.16
CA LYS A 149 6.06 13.06 -31.37
C LYS A 149 4.55 12.78 -31.38
N GLY A 150 3.75 13.49 -30.58
CA GLY A 150 2.29 13.35 -30.55
C GLY A 150 1.58 14.25 -31.54
N GLN A 151 0.34 13.92 -31.93
CA GLN A 151 -0.54 14.83 -32.72
C GLN A 151 -0.75 16.14 -31.96
N ARG A 152 -0.85 16.10 -30.62
CA ARG A 152 -0.80 17.29 -29.77
C ARG A 152 0.55 17.37 -29.07
N SER A 153 0.96 18.57 -28.74
CA SER A 153 2.24 18.85 -28.08
C SER A 153 2.18 18.60 -26.56
N GLU A 154 0.98 18.53 -26.00
CA GLU A 154 0.75 18.39 -24.56
C GLU A 154 -0.40 17.43 -24.29
N VAL A 155 -0.38 16.79 -23.13
CA VAL A 155 -1.45 15.93 -22.63
C VAL A 155 -2.07 16.53 -21.39
N SER A 156 -3.40 16.45 -21.30
CA SER A 156 -4.14 16.82 -20.11
C SER A 156 -3.92 15.76 -19.02
N CYS A 157 -3.69 16.22 -17.80
CA CYS A 157 -3.59 15.38 -16.61
C CYS A 157 -4.85 15.52 -15.77
N GLN A 158 -4.94 14.75 -14.69
CA GLN A 158 -6.01 14.86 -13.72
C GLN A 158 -6.13 16.30 -13.21
N GLU A 159 -7.35 16.82 -13.18
CA GLU A 159 -7.60 18.19 -12.72
C GLU A 159 -7.31 18.35 -11.23
N LYS A 160 -7.63 17.32 -10.46
CA LYS A 160 -7.46 17.25 -9.02
C LYS A 160 -7.01 15.86 -8.62
N VAL A 161 -5.91 15.78 -7.92
CA VAL A 161 -5.38 14.55 -7.32
C VAL A 161 -5.46 14.70 -5.82
N THR A 162 -6.13 13.76 -5.18
CA THR A 162 -6.38 13.79 -3.75
C THR A 162 -5.69 12.61 -3.08
N ALA A 163 -4.85 12.86 -2.11
CA ALA A 163 -4.15 11.83 -1.35
C ALA A 163 -4.49 11.90 0.14
N ASP A 164 -4.77 10.74 0.71
CA ASP A 164 -4.83 10.55 2.15
C ASP A 164 -3.44 10.17 2.67
N LEU A 165 -2.84 11.07 3.40
CA LEU A 165 -1.52 10.92 3.96
C LEU A 165 -1.62 10.49 5.42
N ILE A 166 -0.69 9.65 5.85
CA ILE A 166 -0.50 9.35 7.28
C ILE A 166 0.73 10.09 7.75
N ASP A 167 0.52 11.16 8.53
CA ASP A 167 1.60 11.87 9.19
C ASP A 167 2.03 11.15 10.46
N ILE A 168 3.33 10.95 10.60
CA ILE A 168 3.96 10.38 11.79
C ILE A 168 4.42 11.53 12.68
N LYS A 169 3.72 11.78 13.81
CA LYS A 169 3.98 12.91 14.69
C LYS A 169 5.38 12.92 15.30
N THR A 170 5.93 11.72 15.56
CA THR A 170 7.29 11.55 16.10
C THR A 170 8.39 11.93 15.11
N GLN A 171 8.09 11.93 13.80
CA GLN A 171 9.03 12.35 12.78
C GLN A 171 9.10 13.88 12.70
N LYS A 172 10.28 14.45 12.90
CA LYS A 172 10.53 15.89 12.77
C LYS A 172 10.44 16.37 11.31
N GLY A 173 10.07 17.62 11.12
CA GLY A 173 10.00 18.28 9.81
C GLY A 173 8.57 18.47 9.30
N LYS A 174 8.45 19.24 8.22
CA LYS A 174 7.19 19.45 7.49
C LYS A 174 7.02 18.40 6.40
N ILE A 175 5.77 18.14 6.03
CA ILE A 175 5.49 17.33 4.84
C ILE A 175 5.81 18.16 3.60
N VAL A 176 6.68 17.62 2.76
CA VAL A 176 7.08 18.21 1.48
C VAL A 176 6.42 17.43 0.35
N LYS A 177 5.75 18.18 -0.53
CA LYS A 177 5.16 17.69 -1.77
C LYS A 177 6.12 17.94 -2.92
N LYS A 178 6.48 16.92 -3.70
CA LYS A 178 7.30 17.01 -4.89
C LYS A 178 6.58 16.37 -6.07
N ILE A 179 6.41 17.13 -7.15
CA ILE A 179 5.80 16.64 -8.40
C ILE A 179 6.95 16.27 -9.34
N LYS A 180 6.93 15.02 -9.84
CA LYS A 180 7.85 14.52 -10.85
C LYS A 180 7.07 14.17 -12.10
N ILE A 181 7.47 14.76 -13.21
CA ILE A 181 6.88 14.50 -14.53
C ILE A 181 7.83 13.59 -15.29
N ASP A 182 7.29 12.53 -15.87
CA ASP A 182 8.03 11.60 -16.72
C ASP A 182 8.18 12.21 -18.14
N SER A 183 9.22 11.84 -18.86
CA SER A 183 9.33 12.17 -20.28
C SER A 183 8.29 11.35 -21.04
N VAL A 184 7.33 12.06 -21.65
CA VAL A 184 6.18 11.42 -22.31
C VAL A 184 6.34 11.45 -23.82
N LYS A 185 6.28 10.28 -24.46
CA LYS A 185 6.38 10.09 -25.91
C LYS A 185 5.13 9.42 -26.44
N ALA A 186 4.57 9.96 -27.52
CA ALA A 186 3.40 9.36 -28.17
C ALA A 186 3.68 7.97 -28.79
N PRO A 187 2.70 7.07 -28.82
CA PRO A 187 1.31 7.27 -28.41
C PRO A 187 1.15 7.23 -26.88
N VAL A 188 0.27 8.09 -26.35
CA VAL A 188 -0.13 8.13 -24.94
C VAL A 188 -1.56 7.64 -24.85
N LYS A 189 -1.84 6.68 -23.96
CA LYS A 189 -3.19 6.17 -23.74
C LYS A 189 -3.82 6.85 -22.54
N LYS A 190 -5.13 7.11 -22.59
CA LYS A 190 -5.90 7.54 -21.44
C LYS A 190 -5.66 6.56 -20.27
N GLY A 191 -5.37 7.07 -19.06
CA GLY A 191 -5.03 6.28 -17.89
C GLY A 191 -3.55 5.85 -17.80
N GLN A 192 -2.72 6.18 -18.79
CA GLN A 192 -1.27 5.93 -18.72
C GLN A 192 -0.63 6.81 -17.64
N LYS A 193 0.30 6.24 -16.87
CA LYS A 193 1.12 7.02 -15.94
C LYS A 193 2.03 7.97 -16.72
N ILE A 194 1.98 9.25 -16.38
CA ILE A 194 2.75 10.33 -17.00
C ILE A 194 3.56 11.15 -15.99
N GLY A 195 3.51 10.76 -14.73
CA GLY A 195 4.25 11.37 -13.64
C GLY A 195 3.84 10.80 -12.29
N GLU A 196 4.39 11.37 -11.24
CA GLU A 196 4.01 11.03 -9.85
C GLU A 196 4.15 12.23 -8.91
N ILE A 197 3.30 12.25 -7.89
CA ILE A 197 3.40 13.17 -6.75
C ILE A 197 3.99 12.37 -5.60
N GLN A 198 5.04 12.87 -5.01
CA GLN A 198 5.73 12.27 -3.88
C GLN A 198 5.53 13.15 -2.65
N TYR A 199 5.14 12.54 -1.54
CA TYR A 199 5.03 13.19 -0.24
C TYR A 199 6.07 12.60 0.71
N SER A 200 6.89 13.45 1.30
CA SER A 200 7.94 13.03 2.25
C SER A 200 7.95 13.92 3.48
N LYS A 201 8.42 13.37 4.61
CA LYS A 201 8.67 14.11 5.86
C LYS A 201 10.07 13.75 6.35
N GLY A 202 10.97 14.75 6.33
CA GLY A 202 12.40 14.48 6.45
C GLY A 202 12.85 13.49 5.35
N ASN A 203 13.52 12.43 5.73
CA ASN A 203 14.01 11.40 4.80
C ASN A 203 13.01 10.27 4.56
N ILE A 204 11.82 10.33 5.14
CA ILE A 204 10.82 9.24 5.02
C ILE A 204 9.84 9.58 3.92
N MET A 205 9.70 8.68 2.94
CA MET A 205 8.63 8.71 1.95
C MET A 205 7.32 8.27 2.61
N ILE A 206 6.34 9.19 2.65
CA ILE A 206 5.03 8.93 3.26
C ILE A 206 4.08 8.30 2.25
N HIS A 207 4.01 8.89 1.05
CA HIS A 207 3.04 8.48 0.03
C HIS A 207 3.51 8.82 -1.36
N LYS A 208 3.03 8.05 -2.36
CA LYS A 208 3.21 8.32 -3.78
C LYS A 208 1.88 8.19 -4.50
N GLU A 209 1.54 9.20 -5.29
CA GLU A 209 0.35 9.23 -6.12
C GLU A 209 0.76 9.29 -7.59
N LYS A 210 0.06 8.52 -8.45
CA LYS A 210 0.33 8.52 -9.90
C LYS A 210 -0.43 9.66 -10.57
N ILE A 211 0.23 10.38 -11.46
CA ILE A 211 -0.42 11.31 -12.38
C ILE A 211 -0.74 10.53 -13.65
N LEU A 212 -2.02 10.55 -14.06
CA LEU A 212 -2.52 9.77 -15.19
C LEU A 212 -2.98 10.70 -16.31
N ALA A 213 -2.71 10.29 -17.56
CA ALA A 213 -3.23 10.96 -18.75
C ALA A 213 -4.76 10.89 -18.80
N GLN A 214 -5.43 12.01 -19.03
CA GLN A 214 -6.90 12.09 -19.13
C GLN A 214 -7.43 11.78 -20.54
N GLU A 215 -6.54 11.82 -21.52
CA GLU A 215 -6.88 11.64 -22.92
C GLU A 215 -5.83 10.77 -23.64
N THR A 216 -6.24 10.24 -24.81
CA THR A 216 -5.32 9.51 -25.69
C THR A 216 -4.73 10.49 -26.68
N ILE A 217 -3.41 10.45 -26.88
CA ILE A 217 -2.69 11.22 -27.90
C ILE A 217 -1.99 10.23 -28.82
N ASN A 218 -2.42 10.21 -30.07
CA ASN A 218 -1.81 9.38 -31.08
C ASN A 218 -0.48 9.99 -31.57
N LYS A 219 0.34 9.12 -32.15
CA LYS A 219 1.58 9.55 -32.81
C LYS A 219 1.25 10.51 -33.99
N ALA A 220 1.98 11.59 -34.09
CA ALA A 220 1.87 12.48 -35.23
C ALA A 220 2.37 11.79 -36.51
N ASP A 221 1.66 12.00 -37.61
CA ASP A 221 2.12 11.66 -38.95
C ASP A 221 3.27 12.58 -39.39
N PHE A 222 3.91 12.22 -40.50
CA PHE A 222 5.07 12.95 -41.03
C PHE A 222 4.76 14.43 -41.32
N LEU A 223 3.62 14.70 -41.96
CA LEU A 223 3.20 16.07 -42.31
C LEU A 223 2.94 16.91 -41.05
N THR A 224 2.30 16.36 -40.06
CA THR A 224 2.05 17.03 -38.76
C THR A 224 3.37 17.33 -38.03
N GLN A 225 4.36 16.44 -38.12
CA GLN A 225 5.67 16.69 -37.51
C GLN A 225 6.42 17.83 -38.26
N ILE A 226 6.41 17.86 -39.60
CA ILE A 226 7.02 18.94 -40.37
C ILE A 226 6.37 20.29 -40.03
N LYS A 227 5.02 20.35 -40.00
CA LYS A 227 4.31 21.57 -39.60
C LYS A 227 4.71 22.08 -38.23
N LYS A 228 4.84 21.21 -37.25
CA LYS A 228 5.26 21.58 -35.90
C LYS A 228 6.68 22.16 -35.89
N ILE A 229 7.61 21.53 -36.60
CA ILE A 229 8.99 21.99 -36.68
C ILE A 229 9.06 23.35 -37.36
N SER A 230 8.37 23.55 -38.50
CA SER A 230 8.36 24.82 -39.21
C SER A 230 7.77 25.96 -38.36
N THR A 231 6.64 25.70 -37.66
CA THR A 231 6.05 26.70 -36.75
C THR A 231 7.00 27.05 -35.60
N GLN A 232 7.72 26.10 -35.07
CA GLN A 232 8.68 26.33 -33.98
C GLN A 232 9.90 27.14 -34.48
N TYR A 233 10.33 26.90 -35.72
CA TYR A 233 11.41 27.65 -36.36
C TYR A 233 11.00 29.12 -36.64
N PHE A 234 9.77 29.33 -37.10
CA PHE A 234 9.21 30.69 -37.32
C PHE A 234 9.10 31.48 -36.01
N LEU A 235 8.66 30.85 -34.92
CA LEU A 235 8.58 31.49 -33.60
C LEU A 235 9.96 31.89 -33.06
N ILE A 236 10.98 31.09 -33.31
CA ILE A 236 12.36 31.41 -32.88
C ILE A 236 12.89 32.60 -33.69
N LEU A 237 12.69 32.60 -35.02
CA LEU A 237 13.11 33.71 -35.88
C LEU A 237 12.41 35.04 -35.56
N SER A 238 11.12 35.02 -35.20
CA SER A 238 10.38 36.22 -34.79
C SER A 238 10.77 36.79 -33.41
N HIS A 239 11.58 36.10 -32.63
CA HIS A 239 12.18 36.62 -31.39
C HIS A 239 13.54 37.25 -31.57
N PHE A 240 14.13 37.09 -32.77
CA PHE A 240 15.42 37.67 -33.12
C PHE A 240 15.31 38.87 -34.13
N LEU A 241 14.10 39.19 -34.56
CA LEU A 241 13.74 40.40 -35.32
C LEU A 241 12.94 41.34 -34.41
#